data_3d058f3b00ea3cf3d25dd072c94c32df
#
_entry.id   3d058f3b00ea3cf3d25dd072c94c32df
#
_cell.length_a   1.000
_cell.length_b   1.000
_cell.length_c   1.000
_cell.angle_alpha   90.00
_cell.angle_beta   90.00
_cell.angle_gamma   90.00
#
_symmetry.space_group_name_H-M   'P 1'
#
loop_
_entity.id
_entity.type
_entity.pdbx_description
1 polymer ?
#
loop_
_entity_poly.entity_id
_entity_poly.type
_entity_poly.pdbx_seq_one_letter_code
_entity_poly.pdbx_strand_id
1 'polypeptide(L)'
;IQQAYDLNPDDPAVLDSLGWVNFRLGNLPEAERLLRQAFERFPDQEVAAHLGEVLWASGKQREAKKIWGTFLKENPDSPILRKTVLRLTGSETL
;
A
#
# COMPACT_ATOMS: atom_id res chain seq x y z
N ILE A 1 -14.18 5.62 9.91
CA ILE A 1 -12.77 5.84 9.52
C ILE A 1 -12.46 7.33 9.48
N GLN A 2 -13.31 8.13 8.86
CA GLN A 2 -13.06 9.57 8.81
C GLN A 2 -13.06 10.21 10.20
N GLN A 3 -13.95 9.75 11.07
CA GLN A 3 -13.97 10.24 12.45
C GLN A 3 -12.69 9.86 13.18
N ALA A 4 -12.19 8.64 12.98
CA ALA A 4 -10.94 8.22 13.59
C ALA A 4 -9.76 9.04 13.04
N TYR A 5 -9.77 9.34 11.75
CA TYR A 5 -8.76 10.20 11.15
C TYR A 5 -8.75 11.59 11.76
N ASP A 6 -9.95 12.15 11.99
CA ASP A 6 -10.05 13.48 12.59
C ASP A 6 -9.54 13.51 14.03
N LEU A 7 -9.69 12.40 14.77
CA LEU A 7 -9.21 12.30 16.14
C LEU A 7 -7.70 12.00 16.19
N ASN A 8 -7.16 11.28 15.19
CA ASN A 8 -5.81 10.79 15.20
C ASN A 8 -5.22 10.83 13.79
N PRO A 9 -5.05 12.02 13.21
CA PRO A 9 -4.71 12.15 11.79
C PRO A 9 -3.33 11.59 11.41
N ASP A 10 -2.46 11.38 12.40
CA ASP A 10 -1.11 10.88 12.13
C ASP A 10 -0.94 9.39 12.42
N ASP A 11 -2.01 8.70 12.82
CA ASP A 11 -1.93 7.28 13.12
C ASP A 11 -1.78 6.49 11.81
N PRO A 12 -0.69 5.72 11.64
CA PRO A 12 -0.47 4.98 10.39
C PRO A 12 -1.58 3.99 10.07
N ALA A 13 -2.16 3.34 11.08
CA ALA A 13 -3.26 2.39 10.85
C ALA A 13 -4.48 3.10 10.32
N VAL A 14 -4.79 4.29 10.83
CA VAL A 14 -5.91 5.10 10.35
C VAL A 14 -5.64 5.58 8.93
N LEU A 15 -4.42 6.05 8.67
CA LEU A 15 -4.04 6.52 7.34
C LEU A 15 -4.12 5.38 6.30
N ASP A 16 -3.64 4.20 6.67
CA ASP A 16 -3.72 3.03 5.81
C ASP A 16 -5.17 2.65 5.50
N SER A 17 -6.01 2.60 6.54
CA SER A 17 -7.42 2.25 6.36
C SER A 17 -8.16 3.27 5.50
N LEU A 18 -7.93 4.54 5.74
CA LEU A 18 -8.56 5.60 4.97
C LEU A 18 -8.09 5.61 3.52
N GLY A 19 -6.79 5.37 3.31
CA GLY A 19 -6.23 5.25 1.98
C GLY A 19 -6.84 4.07 1.22
N TRP A 20 -7.03 2.95 1.90
CA TRP A 20 -7.62 1.76 1.28
C TRP A 20 -9.08 1.99 0.91
N VAL A 21 -9.84 2.68 1.78
CA VAL A 21 -11.24 3.06 1.46
C VAL A 21 -11.28 3.94 0.21
N ASN A 22 -10.40 4.94 0.13
CA ASN A 22 -10.33 5.80 -1.05
C ASN A 22 -9.97 5.03 -2.31
N PHE A 23 -9.08 4.07 -2.19
CA PHE A 23 -8.74 3.19 -3.31
C PHE A 23 -9.95 2.42 -3.81
N ARG A 24 -10.73 1.84 -2.88
CA ARG A 24 -11.92 1.08 -3.21
C ARG A 24 -12.99 1.96 -3.87
N LEU A 25 -13.00 3.24 -3.54
CA LEU A 25 -13.92 4.20 -4.15
C LEU A 25 -13.43 4.74 -5.49
N GLY A 26 -12.25 4.32 -5.94
CA GLY A 26 -11.68 4.79 -7.19
C GLY A 26 -10.95 6.12 -7.08
N ASN A 27 -10.74 6.62 -5.88
CA ASN A 27 -10.09 7.90 -5.64
C ASN A 27 -8.58 7.69 -5.49
N LEU A 28 -7.92 7.41 -6.61
CA LEU A 28 -6.51 6.99 -6.61
C LEU A 28 -5.54 8.06 -6.08
N PRO A 29 -5.65 9.34 -6.47
CA PRO A 29 -4.70 10.33 -5.95
C PRO A 29 -4.76 10.48 -4.44
N GLU A 30 -5.94 10.48 -3.86
CA GLU A 30 -6.08 10.60 -2.41
C GLU A 30 -5.61 9.32 -1.70
N ALA A 31 -5.92 8.16 -2.29
CA ALA A 31 -5.45 6.89 -1.75
C ALA A 31 -3.93 6.87 -1.70
N GLU A 32 -3.27 7.29 -2.78
CA GLU A 32 -1.81 7.34 -2.84
C GLU A 32 -1.25 8.27 -1.78
N ARG A 33 -1.83 9.46 -1.64
CA ARG A 33 -1.37 10.44 -0.66
C ARG A 33 -1.42 9.88 0.76
N LEU A 34 -2.55 9.28 1.11
CA LEU A 34 -2.74 8.73 2.47
C LEU A 34 -1.84 7.54 2.74
N LEU A 35 -1.68 6.65 1.76
CA LEU A 35 -0.84 5.48 1.94
C LEU A 35 0.64 5.84 1.96
N ARG A 36 1.06 6.87 1.22
CA ARG A 36 2.45 7.35 1.34
C ARG A 36 2.71 7.91 2.73
N GLN A 37 1.77 8.63 3.31
CA GLN A 37 1.92 9.12 4.69
C GLN A 37 2.01 7.97 5.67
N ALA A 38 1.15 6.96 5.52
CA ALA A 38 1.20 5.78 6.38
C ALA A 38 2.54 5.07 6.28
N PHE A 39 3.05 4.93 5.06
CA PHE A 39 4.31 4.25 4.79
C PHE A 39 5.50 5.00 5.41
N GLU A 40 5.50 6.33 5.32
CA GLU A 40 6.56 7.14 5.93
C GLU A 40 6.56 7.01 7.44
N ARG A 41 5.38 6.89 8.05
CA ARG A 41 5.27 6.79 9.50
C ARG A 41 5.57 5.38 10.00
N PHE A 42 5.15 4.39 9.25
CA PHE A 42 5.30 3.00 9.67
C PHE A 42 5.45 2.11 8.44
N PRO A 43 6.68 1.94 7.96
CA PRO A 43 6.92 1.12 6.76
C PRO A 43 6.85 -0.36 7.11
N ASP A 44 5.65 -0.95 6.97
CA ASP A 44 5.44 -2.36 7.19
C ASP A 44 4.91 -3.06 5.94
N GLN A 45 4.80 -4.39 6.02
CA GLN A 45 4.43 -5.22 4.89
C GLN A 45 3.03 -4.92 4.36
N GLU A 46 2.08 -4.70 5.26
CA GLU A 46 0.71 -4.43 4.86
C GLU A 46 0.59 -3.08 4.16
N VAL A 47 1.21 -2.05 4.73
CA VAL A 47 1.21 -0.73 4.11
C VAL A 47 1.94 -0.76 2.77
N ALA A 48 3.05 -1.49 2.69
CA ALA A 48 3.80 -1.63 1.44
C ALA A 48 2.96 -2.33 0.37
N ALA A 49 2.23 -3.37 0.75
CA ALA A 49 1.35 -4.08 -0.17
C ALA A 49 0.26 -3.16 -0.70
N HIS A 50 -0.38 -2.40 0.19
CA HIS A 50 -1.46 -1.49 -0.18
C HIS A 50 -0.96 -0.34 -1.05
N LEU A 51 0.13 0.29 -0.65
CA LEU A 51 0.69 1.40 -1.43
C LEU A 51 1.11 0.93 -2.81
N GLY A 52 1.77 -0.22 -2.89
CA GLY A 52 2.16 -0.78 -4.17
C GLY A 52 0.97 -1.07 -5.07
N GLU A 53 -0.13 -1.55 -4.50
CA GLU A 53 -1.33 -1.83 -5.28
C GLU A 53 -1.94 -0.54 -5.84
N VAL A 54 -1.99 0.52 -5.05
CA VAL A 54 -2.49 1.81 -5.53
C VAL A 54 -1.59 2.37 -6.63
N LEU A 55 -0.27 2.27 -6.44
CA LEU A 55 0.68 2.71 -7.44
C LEU A 55 0.53 1.93 -8.75
N TRP A 56 0.35 0.61 -8.64
CA TRP A 56 0.13 -0.24 -9.81
C TRP A 56 -1.12 0.21 -10.56
N ALA A 57 -2.22 0.42 -9.85
CA ALA A 57 -3.48 0.86 -10.45
C ALA A 57 -3.37 2.25 -11.07
N SER A 58 -2.46 3.09 -10.54
CA SER A 58 -2.25 4.44 -11.05
C SER A 58 -1.27 4.50 -12.22
N GLY A 59 -0.80 3.35 -12.69
CA GLY A 59 0.16 3.29 -13.80
C GLY A 59 1.62 3.43 -13.38
N LYS A 60 1.90 3.53 -12.09
CA LYS A 60 3.27 3.68 -11.56
C LYS A 60 3.84 2.31 -11.21
N GLN A 61 3.91 1.43 -12.20
CA GLN A 61 4.23 0.03 -11.99
C GLN A 61 5.67 -0.19 -11.54
N ARG A 62 6.60 0.61 -12.05
CA ARG A 62 8.01 0.49 -11.66
C ARG A 62 8.19 0.80 -10.18
N GLU A 63 7.55 1.85 -9.71
CA GLU A 63 7.63 2.24 -8.31
C GLU A 63 6.97 1.18 -7.41
N ALA A 64 5.83 0.63 -7.83
CA ALA A 64 5.17 -0.45 -7.11
C ALA A 64 6.10 -1.64 -6.94
N LYS A 65 6.74 -2.08 -8.02
CA LYS A 65 7.67 -3.21 -7.96
C LYS A 65 8.86 -2.94 -7.06
N LYS A 66 9.34 -1.70 -7.04
CA LYS A 66 10.46 -1.32 -6.18
C LYS A 66 10.09 -1.45 -4.71
N ILE A 67 8.90 -0.97 -4.34
CA ILE A 67 8.43 -1.06 -2.95
C ILE A 67 8.23 -2.51 -2.54
N TRP A 68 7.52 -3.29 -3.34
CA TRP A 68 7.31 -4.71 -3.07
C TRP A 68 8.62 -5.48 -2.98
N GLY A 69 9.53 -5.21 -3.91
CA GLY A 69 10.81 -5.91 -3.97
C GLY A 69 11.66 -5.67 -2.74
N THR A 70 11.69 -4.44 -2.24
CA THR A 70 12.43 -4.09 -1.03
C THR A 70 11.92 -4.90 0.16
N PHE A 71 10.60 -4.98 0.33
CA PHE A 71 10.02 -5.70 1.45
C PHE A 71 10.10 -7.22 1.29
N LEU A 72 9.97 -7.73 0.06
CA LEU A 72 10.11 -9.17 -0.19
C LEU A 72 11.54 -9.65 0.01
N LYS A 73 12.52 -8.79 -0.23
CA LYS A 73 13.92 -9.15 0.01
C LYS A 73 14.15 -9.45 1.50
N GLU A 74 13.51 -8.68 2.38
CA GLU A 74 13.62 -8.87 3.82
C GLU A 74 12.64 -9.90 4.35
N ASN A 75 11.50 -10.07 3.67
CA ASN A 75 10.40 -10.94 4.10
C ASN A 75 9.92 -11.78 2.94
N PRO A 76 10.76 -12.72 2.43
CA PRO A 76 10.43 -13.45 1.20
C PRO A 76 9.19 -14.33 1.31
N ASP A 77 8.80 -14.69 2.55
CA ASP A 77 7.63 -15.53 2.78
C ASP A 77 6.38 -14.74 3.18
N SER A 78 6.40 -13.41 3.06
CA SER A 78 5.26 -12.59 3.43
C SER A 78 4.03 -12.96 2.60
N PRO A 79 2.97 -13.49 3.25
CA PRO A 79 1.79 -13.89 2.48
C PRO A 79 1.10 -12.71 1.80
N ILE A 80 0.98 -11.57 2.47
CA ILE A 80 0.27 -10.43 1.90
C ILE A 80 1.02 -9.87 0.70
N LEU A 81 2.35 -9.77 0.77
CA LEU A 81 3.12 -9.27 -0.36
C LEU A 81 3.09 -10.25 -1.54
N ARG A 82 3.30 -11.53 -1.27
CA ARG A 82 3.30 -12.53 -2.33
C ARG A 82 1.96 -12.63 -3.03
N LYS A 83 0.88 -12.62 -2.27
CA LYS A 83 -0.46 -12.67 -2.85
C LYS A 83 -0.75 -11.42 -3.69
N THR A 84 -0.37 -10.25 -3.19
CA THR A 84 -0.60 -9.00 -3.91
C THR A 84 0.18 -8.99 -5.22
N VAL A 85 1.47 -9.35 -5.17
CA VAL A 85 2.32 -9.37 -6.36
C VAL A 85 1.78 -10.37 -7.38
N LEU A 86 1.45 -11.58 -6.94
CA LEU A 86 0.93 -12.61 -7.84
C LEU A 86 -0.38 -12.17 -8.49
N ARG A 87 -1.29 -11.61 -7.70
CA ARG A 87 -2.60 -11.20 -8.20
C ARG A 87 -2.48 -10.09 -9.25
N LEU A 88 -1.58 -9.14 -9.03
CA LEU A 88 -1.48 -7.97 -9.89
C LEU A 88 -0.55 -8.18 -11.09
N THR A 89 0.54 -8.91 -10.90
CA THR A 89 1.53 -9.10 -11.97
C THR A 89 1.41 -10.44 -12.69
N GLY A 90 0.73 -11.40 -12.07
CA GLY A 90 0.65 -12.75 -12.61
C GLY A 90 1.89 -13.59 -12.38
N SER A 91 2.84 -13.10 -11.60
CA SER A 91 4.09 -13.79 -11.32
C SER A 91 4.45 -13.66 -9.85
N GLU A 92 5.07 -14.69 -9.27
CA GLU A 92 5.55 -14.63 -7.89
C GLU A 92 6.88 -13.87 -7.78
N THR A 93 7.54 -13.58 -8.91
CA THR A 93 8.79 -12.83 -8.95
C THR A 93 8.59 -11.50 -9.64
N LEU A 94 9.38 -10.52 -9.25
CA LEU A 94 9.30 -9.17 -9.82
C LEU A 94 10.30 -8.93 -10.94
#